data_5e56ebb6778284c629d46923849bb713
#
_entry.id   5e56ebb6778284c629d46923849bb713
#
_cell.length_a   1.000
_cell.length_b   1.000
_cell.length_c   1.000
_cell.angle_alpha   90.00
_cell.angle_beta   90.00
_cell.angle_gamma   90.00
#
_symmetry.space_group_name_H-M   'P 1'
#
loop_
_entity.id
_entity.type
_entity.pdbx_description
1 polymer ?
#
loop_
_entity_poly.entity_id
_entity_poly.type
_entity_poly.pdbx_seq_one_letter_code
_entity_poly.pdbx_strand_id
1 'polypeptide(L)'
;CKIEGSVENSVLGPGVTVRKGATVRNSIIFSGTYIDENSHLDTVIADKKVYIGKNSFIGNGNANVPNKERPDLLSSGITVIGKGVVIPDGSIVGKNVRIFAGVKVNDNNRLIEPGETVKW
;
A
#
# COMPACT_ATOMS: atom_id res chain seq x y z
N CYS A 1 11.08 14.98 -0.93
CA CYS A 1 11.03 13.53 -1.14
C CYS A 1 12.41 12.98 -1.45
N LYS A 2 12.68 11.79 -1.00
CA LYS A 2 13.91 11.06 -1.35
C LYS A 2 13.52 9.89 -2.25
N ILE A 3 13.84 9.99 -3.54
CA ILE A 3 13.41 9.00 -4.53
C ILE A 3 14.65 8.30 -5.09
N GLU A 4 14.82 7.05 -4.74
CA GLU A 4 15.88 6.19 -5.26
C GLU A 4 15.36 5.14 -6.22
N GLY A 5 14.04 4.93 -6.23
CA GLY A 5 13.36 4.00 -7.12
C GLY A 5 12.64 4.72 -8.26
N SER A 6 11.62 4.08 -8.79
CA SER A 6 10.83 4.59 -9.91
C SER A 6 9.45 5.05 -9.44
N VAL A 7 9.03 6.21 -9.88
CA VAL A 7 7.70 6.75 -9.57
C VAL A 7 7.04 7.18 -10.88
N GLU A 8 5.86 6.64 -11.16
CA GLU A 8 5.10 6.96 -12.35
C GLU A 8 3.67 7.37 -11.99
N ASN A 9 3.19 8.45 -12.59
CA ASN A 9 1.78 8.85 -12.52
C ASN A 9 1.26 8.94 -11.09
N SER A 10 2.10 9.42 -10.15
CA SER A 10 1.78 9.38 -8.72
C SER A 10 1.99 10.74 -8.07
N VAL A 11 1.31 10.94 -6.95
CA VAL A 11 1.45 12.14 -6.13
C VAL A 11 2.13 11.74 -4.82
N LEU A 12 3.23 12.41 -4.48
CA LEU A 12 3.97 12.15 -3.24
C LEU A 12 3.98 13.40 -2.36
N GLY A 13 3.60 13.22 -1.11
CA GLY A 13 3.67 14.28 -0.13
C GLY A 13 5.09 14.55 0.37
N PRO A 14 5.27 15.60 1.20
CA PRO A 14 6.60 15.92 1.73
C PRO A 14 7.14 14.82 2.63
N GLY A 15 8.44 14.58 2.57
CA GLY A 15 9.12 13.61 3.41
C GLY A 15 8.88 12.15 3.03
N VAL A 16 8.30 11.88 1.86
CA VAL A 16 8.15 10.51 1.36
C VAL A 16 9.51 9.99 0.90
N THR A 17 9.81 8.75 1.26
CA THR A 17 11.04 8.06 0.83
C THR A 17 10.67 6.85 0.00
N VAL A 18 11.25 6.75 -1.19
CA VAL A 18 11.13 5.58 -2.07
C VAL A 18 12.53 5.01 -2.26
N ARG A 19 12.78 3.83 -1.72
CA ARG A 19 14.11 3.23 -1.72
C ARG A 19 14.44 2.59 -3.06
N LYS A 20 15.70 2.18 -3.19
CA LYS A 20 16.25 1.60 -4.41
C LYS A 20 15.48 0.36 -4.86
N GLY A 21 15.14 0.32 -6.13
CA GLY A 21 14.40 -0.81 -6.71
C GLY A 21 12.90 -0.81 -6.46
N ALA A 22 12.41 0.10 -5.65
CA ALA A 22 10.97 0.23 -5.42
C ALA A 22 10.29 0.90 -6.61
N THR A 23 9.05 0.53 -6.86
CA THR A 23 8.23 1.11 -7.93
C THR A 23 6.90 1.60 -7.36
N VAL A 24 6.53 2.82 -7.69
CA VAL A 24 5.25 3.41 -7.29
C VAL A 24 4.53 3.87 -8.55
N ARG A 25 3.33 3.35 -8.78
CA ARG A 25 2.54 3.67 -9.97
C ARG A 25 1.11 4.03 -9.59
N ASN A 26 0.56 5.03 -10.27
CA ASN A 26 -0.85 5.39 -10.16
C ASN A 26 -1.31 5.55 -8.71
N SER A 27 -0.44 6.06 -7.84
CA SER A 27 -0.66 6.06 -6.40
C SER A 27 -0.63 7.45 -5.81
N ILE A 28 -1.25 7.61 -4.65
CA ILE A 28 -1.19 8.83 -3.87
C ILE A 28 -0.58 8.45 -2.51
N ILE A 29 0.58 9.01 -2.22
CA ILE A 29 1.35 8.69 -1.01
C ILE A 29 1.48 9.95 -0.18
N PHE A 30 0.91 9.94 1.02
CA PHE A 30 0.93 11.10 1.90
C PHE A 30 2.24 11.21 2.68
N SER A 31 2.41 12.32 3.37
CA SER A 31 3.69 12.72 3.96
C SER A 31 4.28 11.70 4.94
N GLY A 32 5.61 11.60 4.96
CA GLY A 32 6.35 10.77 5.90
C GLY A 32 6.28 9.27 5.67
N THR A 33 5.68 8.83 4.57
CA THR A 33 5.60 7.41 4.24
C THR A 33 6.94 6.91 3.72
N TYR A 34 7.33 5.72 4.17
CA TYR A 34 8.58 5.07 3.79
C TYR A 34 8.30 3.79 3.02
N ILE A 35 8.79 3.73 1.79
CA ILE A 35 8.65 2.57 0.90
C ILE A 35 10.02 1.95 0.73
N ASP A 36 10.23 0.78 1.31
CA ASP A 36 11.53 0.13 1.38
C ASP A 36 11.92 -0.53 0.06
N GLU A 37 13.12 -1.09 0.01
CA GLU A 37 13.73 -1.58 -1.22
C GLU A 37 12.91 -2.67 -1.92
N ASN A 38 12.87 -2.61 -3.25
CA ASN A 38 12.24 -3.62 -4.11
C ASN A 38 10.75 -3.82 -3.89
N SER A 39 10.07 -2.87 -3.30
CA SER A 39 8.62 -2.92 -3.11
C SER A 39 7.91 -2.37 -4.35
N HIS A 40 6.70 -2.86 -4.60
CA HIS A 40 5.90 -2.43 -5.74
C HIS A 40 4.52 -1.99 -5.26
N LEU A 41 4.17 -0.74 -5.57
CA LEU A 41 2.86 -0.18 -5.27
C LEU A 41 2.17 0.18 -6.58
N ASP A 42 0.94 -0.27 -6.75
CA ASP A 42 0.13 0.04 -7.93
C ASP A 42 -1.30 0.35 -7.52
N THR A 43 -1.75 1.55 -7.86
CA THR A 43 -3.11 2.01 -7.54
C THR A 43 -3.37 1.96 -6.02
N VAL A 44 -2.47 2.58 -5.25
CA VAL A 44 -2.50 2.58 -3.79
C VAL A 44 -2.66 4.00 -3.27
N ILE A 45 -3.49 4.17 -2.26
CA ILE A 45 -3.55 5.40 -1.48
C ILE A 45 -3.00 5.07 -0.09
N ALA A 46 -1.80 5.55 0.22
CA ALA A 46 -1.18 5.37 1.52
C ALA A 46 -1.24 6.67 2.30
N ASP A 47 -1.81 6.62 3.49
CA ASP A 47 -1.91 7.78 4.36
C ASP A 47 -0.54 8.11 4.98
N LYS A 48 -0.52 9.04 5.91
CA LYS A 48 0.72 9.56 6.49
C LYS A 48 1.47 8.51 7.31
N LYS A 49 2.80 8.56 7.26
CA LYS A 49 3.69 7.75 8.12
C LYS A 49 3.44 6.25 8.02
N VAL A 50 3.12 5.78 6.84
CA VAL A 50 3.03 4.34 6.56
C VAL A 50 4.42 3.80 6.29
N TYR A 51 4.71 2.62 6.82
CA TYR A 51 5.95 1.91 6.52
C TYR A 51 5.63 0.68 5.68
N ILE A 52 6.26 0.57 4.52
CA ILE A 52 6.10 -0.58 3.63
C ILE A 52 7.44 -1.31 3.56
N GLY A 53 7.46 -2.55 4.03
CA GLY A 53 8.66 -3.36 4.12
C GLY A 53 9.22 -3.77 2.78
N LYS A 54 10.43 -4.34 2.80
CA LYS A 54 11.15 -4.75 1.59
C LYS A 54 10.41 -5.86 0.84
N ASN A 55 10.54 -5.84 -0.49
CA ASN A 55 9.99 -6.90 -1.36
C ASN A 55 8.48 -7.10 -1.18
N SER A 56 7.76 -6.03 -0.82
CA SER A 56 6.30 -6.08 -0.67
C SER A 56 5.63 -5.72 -1.99
N PHE A 57 4.47 -6.35 -2.24
CA PHE A 57 3.64 -6.04 -3.41
C PHE A 57 2.29 -5.54 -2.92
N ILE A 58 2.00 -4.28 -3.14
CA ILE A 58 0.76 -3.64 -2.72
C ILE A 58 -0.06 -3.31 -3.97
N GLY A 59 -1.33 -3.71 -3.97
CA GLY A 59 -2.19 -3.52 -5.13
C GLY A 59 -2.07 -4.64 -6.15
N ASN A 60 -1.62 -5.81 -5.71
CA ASN A 60 -1.50 -6.99 -6.55
C ASN A 60 -2.86 -7.69 -6.70
N GLY A 61 -3.05 -8.40 -7.79
CA GLY A 61 -4.21 -9.25 -7.99
C GLY A 61 -5.29 -8.64 -8.87
N ASN A 62 -6.51 -9.15 -8.72
CA ASN A 62 -7.62 -8.87 -9.62
C ASN A 62 -8.49 -7.71 -9.11
N ALA A 63 -8.64 -6.67 -9.92
CA ALA A 63 -9.48 -5.52 -9.60
C ALA A 63 -10.99 -5.83 -9.64
N ASN A 64 -11.38 -6.98 -10.17
CA ASN A 64 -12.78 -7.37 -10.26
C ASN A 64 -13.37 -7.85 -8.93
N VAL A 65 -12.55 -7.99 -7.90
CA VAL A 65 -13.02 -8.37 -6.56
C VAL A 65 -13.20 -7.11 -5.73
N PRO A 66 -14.43 -6.62 -5.54
CA PRO A 66 -14.64 -5.42 -4.72
C PRO A 66 -14.39 -5.71 -3.24
N ASN A 67 -14.22 -4.64 -2.46
CA ASN A 67 -14.05 -4.79 -1.01
C ASN A 67 -15.33 -5.39 -0.41
N LYS A 68 -15.16 -6.41 0.40
CA LYS A 68 -16.30 -7.17 0.95
C LYS A 68 -17.17 -6.37 1.91
N GLU A 69 -16.59 -5.40 2.62
CA GLU A 69 -17.33 -4.55 3.55
C GLU A 69 -17.86 -3.28 2.90
N ARG A 70 -17.10 -2.71 1.98
CA ARG A 70 -17.44 -1.43 1.36
C ARG A 70 -17.27 -1.51 -0.16
N PRO A 71 -18.05 -2.36 -0.83
CA PRO A 71 -17.91 -2.50 -2.28
C PRO A 71 -18.27 -1.22 -3.05
N ASP A 72 -19.06 -0.35 -2.45
CA ASP A 72 -19.41 0.95 -3.01
C ASP A 72 -18.22 1.93 -3.04
N LEU A 73 -17.24 1.74 -2.16
CA LEU A 73 -16.06 2.62 -2.07
C LEU A 73 -14.83 2.02 -2.75
N LEU A 74 -14.63 0.72 -2.63
CA LEU A 74 -13.42 0.02 -3.09
C LEU A 74 -13.77 -1.04 -4.12
N SER A 75 -14.11 -0.61 -5.32
CA SER A 75 -14.40 -1.53 -6.43
C SER A 75 -13.60 -1.20 -7.69
N SER A 76 -12.78 -0.13 -7.66
CA SER A 76 -12.03 0.33 -8.83
C SER A 76 -10.56 -0.14 -8.83
N GLY A 77 -10.19 -1.03 -7.93
CA GLY A 77 -8.83 -1.57 -7.85
C GLY A 77 -7.91 -0.79 -6.92
N ILE A 78 -8.43 0.18 -6.19
CA ILE A 78 -7.63 1.02 -5.30
C ILE A 78 -7.49 0.35 -3.93
N THR A 79 -6.27 0.24 -3.43
CA THR A 79 -5.98 -0.23 -2.08
C THR A 79 -5.71 0.98 -1.20
N VAL A 80 -6.37 1.03 -0.04
CA VAL A 80 -6.24 2.15 0.90
C VAL A 80 -5.54 1.67 2.16
N ILE A 81 -4.45 2.36 2.54
CA ILE A 81 -3.66 2.04 3.73
C ILE A 81 -3.76 3.22 4.69
N GLY A 82 -4.23 2.96 5.89
CA GLY A 82 -4.45 4.00 6.89
C GLY A 82 -3.16 4.51 7.52
N LYS A 83 -3.26 5.63 8.23
CA LYS A 83 -2.14 6.33 8.85
C LYS A 83 -1.40 5.43 9.85
N GLY A 84 -0.07 5.45 9.78
CA GLY A 84 0.80 4.76 10.73
C GLY A 84 0.84 3.24 10.60
N VAL A 85 0.26 2.69 9.54
CA VAL A 85 0.28 1.25 9.30
C VAL A 85 1.70 0.77 8.98
N VAL A 86 2.08 -0.37 9.53
CA VAL A 86 3.36 -1.02 9.24
C VAL A 86 3.09 -2.29 8.46
N ILE A 87 3.65 -2.36 7.26
CA ILE A 87 3.55 -3.54 6.39
C ILE A 87 4.88 -4.30 6.49
N PRO A 88 4.88 -5.56 6.94
CA PRO A 88 6.12 -6.32 7.08
C PRO A 88 6.75 -6.68 5.74
N ASP A 89 8.04 -7.03 5.77
CA ASP A 89 8.78 -7.42 4.58
C ASP A 89 8.13 -8.63 3.89
N GLY A 90 8.11 -8.63 2.57
CA GLY A 90 7.59 -9.73 1.79
C GLY A 90 6.07 -9.86 1.80
N SER A 91 5.36 -8.81 2.19
CA SER A 91 3.89 -8.83 2.20
C SER A 91 3.33 -8.71 0.79
N ILE A 92 2.20 -9.36 0.56
CA ILE A 92 1.44 -9.25 -0.68
C ILE A 92 0.04 -8.77 -0.33
N VAL A 93 -0.31 -7.58 -0.79
CA VAL A 93 -1.61 -6.97 -0.52
C VAL A 93 -2.36 -6.81 -1.85
N GLY A 94 -3.56 -7.32 -1.91
CA GLY A 94 -4.38 -7.30 -3.12
C GLY A 94 -4.99 -5.94 -3.42
N LYS A 95 -5.74 -5.87 -4.50
CA LYS A 95 -6.51 -4.69 -4.87
C LYS A 95 -7.81 -4.61 -4.06
N ASN A 96 -8.37 -3.41 -3.96
CA ASN A 96 -9.61 -3.16 -3.19
C ASN A 96 -9.50 -3.56 -1.72
N VAL A 97 -8.28 -3.50 -1.17
CA VAL A 97 -8.02 -3.78 0.24
C VAL A 97 -8.07 -2.49 1.03
N ARG A 98 -8.63 -2.56 2.23
CA ARG A 98 -8.67 -1.45 3.17
C ARG A 98 -7.96 -1.85 4.45
N ILE A 99 -6.94 -1.10 4.84
CA ILE A 99 -6.21 -1.32 6.10
C ILE A 99 -6.43 -0.10 6.99
N PHE A 100 -7.00 -0.32 8.17
CA PHE A 100 -7.34 0.76 9.08
C PHE A 100 -6.10 1.39 9.71
N ALA A 101 -6.22 2.67 10.06
CA ALA A 101 -5.11 3.42 10.66
C ALA A 101 -4.61 2.75 11.94
N GLY A 102 -3.29 2.75 12.12
CA GLY A 102 -2.64 2.20 13.31
C GLY A 102 -2.58 0.68 13.36
N VAL A 103 -3.13 -0.01 12.38
CA VAL A 103 -3.05 -1.47 12.33
C VAL A 103 -1.61 -1.89 12.05
N LYS A 104 -1.13 -2.89 12.79
CA LYS A 104 0.13 -3.56 12.47
C LYS A 104 -0.19 -4.86 11.78
N VAL A 105 0.20 -4.98 10.52
CA VAL A 105 0.03 -6.23 9.79
C VAL A 105 0.99 -7.26 10.36
N ASN A 106 0.46 -8.40 10.80
CA ASN A 106 1.22 -9.43 11.47
C ASN A 106 2.12 -10.18 10.46
N ASP A 107 3.31 -10.58 10.89
CA ASP A 107 4.21 -11.41 10.06
C ASP A 107 3.56 -12.70 9.57
N ASN A 108 2.62 -13.23 10.32
CA ASN A 108 1.86 -14.43 9.93
C ASN A 108 0.77 -14.12 8.90
N ASN A 109 0.50 -12.85 8.61
CA ASN A 109 -0.58 -12.43 7.74
C ASN A 109 -0.06 -11.58 6.58
N ARG A 110 1.01 -12.07 5.94
CA ARG A 110 1.69 -11.35 4.86
C ARG A 110 0.92 -11.33 3.56
N LEU A 111 -0.03 -12.24 3.39
CA LEU A 111 -0.88 -12.29 2.21
C LEU A 111 -2.25 -11.74 2.56
N ILE A 112 -2.60 -10.61 1.98
CA ILE A 112 -3.92 -10.02 2.10
C ILE A 112 -4.58 -10.10 0.74
N GLU A 113 -5.62 -10.92 0.65
CA GLU A 113 -6.29 -11.17 -0.61
C GLU A 113 -7.10 -9.97 -1.09
N PRO A 114 -7.37 -9.86 -2.40
CA PRO A 114 -8.18 -8.75 -2.92
C PRO A 114 -9.54 -8.68 -2.23
N GLY A 115 -9.97 -7.46 -1.95
CA GLY A 115 -11.28 -7.21 -1.33
C GLY A 115 -11.31 -7.33 0.18
N GLU A 116 -10.21 -7.66 0.83
CA GLU A 116 -10.16 -7.81 2.29
C GLU A 116 -10.13 -6.46 3.02
N THR A 117 -10.58 -6.47 4.27
CA THR A 117 -10.44 -5.32 5.17
C THR A 117 -9.66 -5.77 6.41
N VAL A 118 -8.60 -5.04 6.74
CA VAL A 118 -7.76 -5.34 7.92
C VAL A 118 -8.10 -4.36 9.03
N LYS A 119 -8.54 -4.89 10.15
CA LYS A 119 -8.93 -4.12 11.35
C LYS A 119 -8.09 -4.55 12.55
N TRP A 120 -8.17 -3.73 13.61
CA TRP A 120 -7.56 -4.08 14.89
C TRP A 120 -8.10 -5.38 15.46
#